data_2539f28cbf5998ca60ad60485b2c3322
#
_entry.id   2539f28cbf5998ca60ad60485b2c3322
#
_cell.length_a   1.000
_cell.length_b   1.000
_cell.length_c   1.000
_cell.angle_alpha   90.00
_cell.angle_beta   90.00
_cell.angle_gamma   90.00
#
_symmetry.space_group_name_H-M   'P 1'
#
loop_
_entity.id
_entity.type
_entity.pdbx_description
1 polymer ?
#
loop_
_entity_poly.entity_id
_entity_poly.type
_entity_poly.pdbx_seq_one_letter_code
_entity_poly.pdbx_strand_id
1 'polypeptide(L)'
;MGNPKAFLTVPRQEAGHRPIHERISDFGEVEQTLNESNRMLQASRCMDCGVPFCHWACPLGNKQPEWQDAVYRGKWETAYKILTTTNDFPEFTGRICPALCEKSCVLNHCIDAPVTIRENECSIIEKAFREGFVQPKHYERNGRRVAIIGAGPAGLSAAVQLNRRGYAVTVFDKHSDAGGLLRYGIPNFKLDKYVVTRRTNLMQQEGVDFQFDTEIDLNHLPEGFDAYVIANGTPTARDLKIEGRDLKGVYFALQILSQQNERLAGKQFAESETITAKGKRVLVIGGGDTGSDCIGTCHRQGAVSVTQIEIMPKPPVGSNPATPWPQWPVVLKTTTSHEEGCERRWCLTSNRFIGNAKGELTGVEVEEVEWLPAPEGGRPQMKLTGNKEVIECDMVLLAMGFLKPEHPQYAPNVFLAGDAKSGASLVVRAIASGREVAQQVDEYLKQ
;
A
#
# COMPACT_ATOMS: atom_id res chain seq x y z
N MET A 1 8.95 30.49 1.23
CA MET A 1 7.49 30.72 1.13
C MET A 1 7.08 30.60 -0.32
N GLY A 2 6.06 29.77 -0.61
CA GLY A 2 5.43 29.72 -1.92
C GLY A 2 4.87 31.10 -2.34
N ASN A 3 4.16 31.16 -3.43
CA ASN A 3 3.43 32.37 -3.78
C ASN A 3 2.20 32.46 -2.85
N PRO A 4 2.11 33.44 -1.92
CA PRO A 4 1.05 33.50 -0.92
C PRO A 4 -0.36 33.67 -1.49
N LYS A 5 -0.49 33.98 -2.77
CA LYS A 5 -1.75 34.14 -3.49
C LYS A 5 -2.00 33.04 -4.54
N ALA A 6 -1.06 32.13 -4.76
CA ALA A 6 -1.17 31.13 -5.84
C ALA A 6 -2.40 30.22 -5.64
N PHE A 7 -2.75 29.83 -4.43
CA PHE A 7 -3.92 29.03 -4.17
C PHE A 7 -5.26 29.71 -4.57
N LEU A 8 -5.26 31.03 -4.72
CA LEU A 8 -6.43 31.80 -5.21
C LEU A 8 -6.47 31.92 -6.73
N THR A 9 -5.34 31.84 -7.40
CA THR A 9 -5.20 32.15 -8.83
C THR A 9 -4.81 30.95 -9.68
N VAL A 10 -4.22 29.94 -9.08
CA VAL A 10 -3.81 28.69 -9.74
C VAL A 10 -4.77 27.58 -9.35
N PRO A 11 -5.58 27.04 -10.27
CA PRO A 11 -6.45 25.91 -9.99
C PRO A 11 -5.63 24.65 -9.67
N ARG A 12 -6.20 23.74 -8.87
CA ARG A 12 -5.61 22.40 -8.70
C ARG A 12 -5.64 21.68 -10.04
N GLN A 13 -4.49 21.16 -10.44
CA GLN A 13 -4.33 20.33 -11.63
C GLN A 13 -3.61 19.05 -11.26
N GLU A 14 -4.27 17.93 -11.44
CA GLU A 14 -3.66 16.60 -11.37
C GLU A 14 -3.10 16.20 -12.74
N ALA A 15 -2.12 15.31 -12.75
CA ALA A 15 -1.58 14.80 -14.00
C ALA A 15 -2.58 13.92 -14.77
N GLY A 16 -3.52 13.33 -14.04
CA GLY A 16 -4.52 12.42 -14.58
C GLY A 16 -3.97 11.00 -14.79
N HIS A 17 -4.74 10.23 -15.53
CA HIS A 17 -4.48 8.82 -15.77
C HIS A 17 -4.47 8.55 -17.28
N ARG A 18 -3.82 7.45 -17.67
CA ARG A 18 -3.93 6.92 -19.04
C ARG A 18 -5.39 6.61 -19.35
N PRO A 19 -5.85 6.81 -20.61
CA PRO A 19 -7.22 6.47 -21.02
C PRO A 19 -7.58 5.01 -20.71
N ILE A 20 -8.83 4.75 -20.31
CA ILE A 20 -9.26 3.41 -19.86
C ILE A 20 -8.97 2.35 -20.92
N HIS A 21 -9.31 2.60 -22.19
CA HIS A 21 -9.13 1.64 -23.28
C HIS A 21 -7.67 1.30 -23.58
N GLU A 22 -6.73 2.18 -23.22
CA GLU A 22 -5.29 1.92 -23.33
C GLU A 22 -4.79 1.15 -22.10
N ARG A 23 -5.09 1.66 -20.89
CA ARG A 23 -4.51 1.16 -19.65
C ARG A 23 -4.97 -0.24 -19.26
N ILE A 24 -6.14 -0.68 -19.73
CA ILE A 24 -6.62 -2.06 -19.49
C ILE A 24 -5.97 -3.10 -20.42
N SER A 25 -5.24 -2.68 -21.46
CA SER A 25 -4.57 -3.59 -22.39
C SER A 25 -3.20 -4.05 -21.93
N ASP A 26 -2.65 -3.43 -20.89
CA ASP A 26 -1.33 -3.73 -20.34
C ASP A 26 -1.28 -3.60 -18.81
N PHE A 27 -0.12 -3.87 -18.21
CA PHE A 27 0.13 -3.73 -16.77
C PHE A 27 1.09 -2.57 -16.43
N GLY A 28 1.30 -1.62 -17.34
CA GLY A 28 2.08 -0.41 -17.10
C GLY A 28 1.39 0.56 -16.15
N GLU A 29 2.18 1.44 -15.50
CA GLU A 29 1.64 2.43 -14.54
C GLU A 29 0.52 3.27 -15.17
N VAL A 30 -0.56 3.43 -14.43
CA VAL A 30 -1.77 4.14 -14.86
C VAL A 30 -1.61 5.65 -14.71
N GLU A 31 -0.92 6.08 -13.64
CA GLU A 31 -0.75 7.50 -13.35
C GLU A 31 0.19 8.17 -14.33
N GLN A 32 -0.18 9.37 -14.74
CA GLN A 32 0.65 10.26 -15.58
C GLN A 32 1.41 11.25 -14.69
N THR A 33 2.31 12.01 -15.26
CA THR A 33 3.03 13.08 -14.55
C THR A 33 2.90 14.39 -15.31
N LEU A 34 2.79 15.49 -14.57
CA LEU A 34 2.86 16.82 -15.15
C LEU A 34 4.30 17.13 -15.58
N ASN A 35 4.43 18.01 -16.59
CA ASN A 35 5.73 18.58 -16.92
C ASN A 35 6.27 19.43 -15.74
N GLU A 36 7.55 19.73 -15.77
CA GLU A 36 8.25 20.42 -14.67
C GLU A 36 7.64 21.79 -14.34
N SER A 37 7.29 22.60 -15.36
CA SER A 37 6.72 23.93 -15.14
C SER A 37 5.36 23.87 -14.45
N ASN A 38 4.49 22.96 -14.89
CA ASN A 38 3.19 22.75 -14.27
C ASN A 38 3.34 22.19 -12.86
N ARG A 39 4.32 21.30 -12.62
CA ARG A 39 4.60 20.76 -11.29
C ARG A 39 5.05 21.84 -10.32
N MET A 40 5.94 22.75 -10.76
CA MET A 40 6.35 23.92 -9.98
C MET A 40 5.17 24.84 -9.69
N LEU A 41 4.28 25.04 -10.66
CA LEU A 41 3.07 25.84 -10.50
C LEU A 41 2.11 25.20 -9.46
N GLN A 42 1.93 23.87 -9.48
CA GLN A 42 1.11 23.18 -8.46
C GLN A 42 1.75 23.27 -7.07
N ALA A 43 3.07 23.17 -6.96
CA ALA A 43 3.78 23.34 -5.69
C ALA A 43 3.62 24.74 -5.10
N SER A 44 3.52 25.78 -5.95
CA SER A 44 3.31 27.17 -5.52
C SER A 44 2.01 27.38 -4.75
N ARG A 45 1.03 26.49 -4.89
CA ARG A 45 -0.27 26.56 -4.19
C ARG A 45 -0.16 26.31 -2.69
N CYS A 46 0.99 25.81 -2.20
CA CYS A 46 1.20 25.61 -0.78
C CYS A 46 1.22 26.96 -0.04
N MET A 47 0.34 27.10 0.97
CA MET A 47 0.22 28.33 1.77
C MET A 47 1.31 28.50 2.82
N ASP A 48 2.17 27.49 3.01
CA ASP A 48 3.19 27.48 4.06
C ASP A 48 2.58 27.77 5.46
N CYS A 49 1.60 26.94 5.83
CA CYS A 49 0.82 27.13 7.05
C CYS A 49 1.72 27.09 8.30
N GLY A 50 1.54 28.05 9.23
CA GLY A 50 2.23 28.05 10.53
C GLY A 50 1.90 26.82 11.40
N VAL A 51 0.73 26.19 11.17
CA VAL A 51 0.33 24.90 11.71
C VAL A 51 0.02 23.99 10.54
N PRO A 52 0.99 23.22 10.01
CA PRO A 52 0.83 22.40 8.82
C PRO A 52 0.13 21.07 9.15
N PHE A 53 -1.19 21.02 9.01
CA PHE A 53 -1.96 19.78 9.23
C PHE A 53 -1.52 18.64 8.33
N CYS A 54 -1.01 18.93 7.13
CA CYS A 54 -0.41 17.93 6.24
C CYS A 54 0.81 17.23 6.89
N HIS A 55 1.63 17.97 7.62
CA HIS A 55 2.78 17.45 8.38
C HIS A 55 2.28 16.53 9.53
N TRP A 56 1.32 17.02 10.30
CA TRP A 56 0.74 16.27 11.42
C TRP A 56 0.06 14.97 10.98
N ALA A 57 -0.68 14.99 9.87
CA ALA A 57 -1.40 13.81 9.38
C ALA A 57 -0.48 12.74 8.75
N CYS A 58 0.74 13.12 8.38
CA CYS A 58 1.70 12.18 7.82
C CYS A 58 2.38 11.37 8.93
N PRO A 59 2.27 10.02 8.95
CA PRO A 59 2.96 9.18 9.94
C PRO A 59 4.49 9.36 9.99
N LEU A 60 5.08 9.86 8.89
CA LEU A 60 6.52 10.17 8.80
C LEU A 60 6.86 11.58 9.29
N GLY A 61 5.87 12.42 9.61
CA GLY A 61 6.10 13.83 9.90
C GLY A 61 6.77 14.55 8.73
N ASN A 62 6.36 14.26 7.49
CA ASN A 62 7.01 14.76 6.30
C ASN A 62 6.88 16.29 6.19
N LYS A 63 7.94 16.97 5.76
CA LYS A 63 8.05 18.45 5.73
C LYS A 63 7.51 19.00 4.42
N GLN A 64 6.18 18.86 4.21
CA GLN A 64 5.55 19.24 2.95
C GLN A 64 5.74 20.73 2.60
N PRO A 65 5.51 21.71 3.48
CA PRO A 65 5.67 23.12 3.12
C PRO A 65 7.07 23.44 2.60
N GLU A 66 8.11 22.94 3.27
CA GLU A 66 9.50 23.25 2.97
C GLU A 66 9.96 22.73 1.61
N TRP A 67 9.62 21.46 1.30
CA TRP A 67 10.00 20.94 0.00
C TRP A 67 9.08 21.42 -1.14
N GLN A 68 7.81 21.81 -0.86
CA GLN A 68 6.95 22.48 -1.83
C GLN A 68 7.51 23.83 -2.25
N ASP A 69 8.01 24.65 -1.28
CA ASP A 69 8.68 25.90 -1.58
C ASP A 69 9.94 25.68 -2.45
N ALA A 70 10.73 24.65 -2.13
CA ALA A 70 11.90 24.30 -2.92
C ALA A 70 11.53 23.89 -4.36
N VAL A 71 10.46 23.07 -4.56
CA VAL A 71 9.96 22.71 -5.89
C VAL A 71 9.49 23.93 -6.64
N TYR A 72 8.68 24.79 -6.01
CA TYR A 72 8.19 26.04 -6.63
C TYR A 72 9.34 26.90 -7.15
N ARG A 73 10.45 26.97 -6.43
CA ARG A 73 11.65 27.75 -6.82
C ARG A 73 12.58 27.02 -7.78
N GLY A 74 12.22 25.84 -8.28
CA GLY A 74 13.06 25.01 -9.14
C GLY A 74 14.30 24.42 -8.43
N LYS A 75 14.33 24.42 -7.10
CA LYS A 75 15.45 23.89 -6.28
C LYS A 75 15.22 22.41 -5.99
N TRP A 76 15.22 21.60 -7.02
CA TRP A 76 14.84 20.18 -6.96
C TRP A 76 15.75 19.34 -6.04
N GLU A 77 17.07 19.57 -6.11
CA GLU A 77 18.02 18.88 -5.22
C GLU A 77 17.77 19.23 -3.74
N THR A 78 17.43 20.49 -3.46
CA THR A 78 17.05 20.92 -2.11
C THR A 78 15.75 20.26 -1.67
N ALA A 79 14.74 20.20 -2.55
CA ALA A 79 13.49 19.50 -2.27
C ALA A 79 13.73 18.02 -1.94
N TYR A 80 14.56 17.32 -2.73
CA TYR A 80 14.97 15.95 -2.48
C TYR A 80 15.66 15.79 -1.12
N LYS A 81 16.62 16.66 -0.79
CA LYS A 81 17.33 16.61 0.50
C LYS A 81 16.38 16.79 1.68
N ILE A 82 15.42 17.72 1.60
CA ILE A 82 14.41 17.93 2.65
C ILE A 82 13.50 16.72 2.77
N LEU A 83 12.93 16.25 1.65
CA LEU A 83 12.00 15.13 1.60
C LEU A 83 12.59 13.86 2.23
N THR A 84 13.84 13.54 1.91
CA THR A 84 14.51 12.33 2.39
C THR A 84 15.01 12.40 3.84
N THR A 85 14.86 13.53 4.53
CA THR A 85 15.10 13.60 5.99
C THR A 85 14.05 12.83 6.77
N THR A 86 12.84 12.75 6.28
CA THR A 86 11.69 12.11 6.94
C THR A 86 11.17 10.88 6.21
N ASN A 87 11.31 10.80 4.89
CA ASN A 87 10.83 9.70 4.09
C ASN A 87 11.98 8.96 3.39
N ASP A 88 12.16 7.67 3.68
CA ASP A 88 13.23 6.87 3.08
C ASP A 88 12.89 6.43 1.64
N PHE A 89 11.58 6.34 1.31
CA PHE A 89 11.09 5.79 0.04
C PHE A 89 9.98 6.63 -0.60
N PRO A 90 10.28 7.88 -0.99
CA PRO A 90 9.30 8.75 -1.64
C PRO A 90 8.74 8.18 -2.94
N GLU A 91 9.49 7.34 -3.64
CA GLU A 91 9.04 6.67 -4.85
C GLU A 91 7.91 5.66 -4.61
N PHE A 92 7.82 5.08 -3.40
CA PHE A 92 6.72 4.19 -3.04
C PHE A 92 5.52 5.02 -2.55
N THR A 93 5.73 5.90 -1.58
CA THR A 93 4.64 6.73 -1.03
C THR A 93 4.04 7.66 -2.07
N GLY A 94 4.84 8.22 -2.95
CA GLY A 94 4.40 9.08 -4.05
C GLY A 94 3.50 8.37 -5.06
N ARG A 95 3.50 7.02 -5.12
CA ARG A 95 2.64 6.23 -5.99
C ARG A 95 1.43 5.63 -5.27
N ILE A 96 1.63 5.03 -4.10
CA ILE A 96 0.63 4.17 -3.47
C ILE A 96 0.13 4.63 -2.11
N CYS A 97 0.67 5.72 -1.55
CA CYS A 97 0.11 6.31 -0.34
C CYS A 97 -1.26 6.93 -0.64
N PRO A 98 -2.29 6.72 0.22
CA PRO A 98 -3.59 7.35 0.03
C PRO A 98 -3.59 8.87 0.22
N ALA A 99 -2.43 9.47 0.52
CA ALA A 99 -2.22 10.90 0.70
C ALA A 99 -3.02 11.51 1.87
N LEU A 100 -2.81 10.97 3.08
CA LEU A 100 -3.37 11.53 4.33
C LEU A 100 -3.10 13.03 4.44
N CYS A 101 -1.92 13.48 3.99
CA CYS A 101 -1.51 14.87 3.98
C CYS A 101 -2.38 15.77 3.07
N GLU A 102 -2.86 15.25 1.94
CA GLU A 102 -3.78 16.01 1.06
C GLU A 102 -5.16 16.17 1.70
N LYS A 103 -5.67 15.10 2.34
CA LYS A 103 -6.98 15.14 3.02
C LYS A 103 -6.97 16.06 4.23
N SER A 104 -5.87 16.21 4.93
CA SER A 104 -5.69 17.16 6.04
C SER A 104 -5.19 18.54 5.62
N CYS A 105 -4.86 18.75 4.35
CA CYS A 105 -4.47 20.07 3.83
C CYS A 105 -5.57 21.11 4.12
N VAL A 106 -5.18 22.30 4.60
CA VAL A 106 -6.13 23.39 4.87
C VAL A 106 -6.94 23.76 3.62
N LEU A 107 -6.31 23.73 2.43
CA LEU A 107 -7.02 23.97 1.18
C LEU A 107 -8.08 22.91 0.86
N ASN A 108 -7.93 21.68 1.35
CA ASN A 108 -8.97 20.68 1.24
C ASN A 108 -10.22 21.06 2.05
N HIS A 109 -10.01 21.62 3.24
CA HIS A 109 -11.10 22.07 4.09
C HIS A 109 -11.80 23.33 3.55
N CYS A 110 -11.02 24.30 3.09
CA CYS A 110 -11.53 25.62 2.71
C CYS A 110 -12.16 25.67 1.31
N ILE A 111 -11.59 24.95 0.33
CA ILE A 111 -11.96 25.05 -1.09
C ILE A 111 -12.01 23.70 -1.82
N ASP A 112 -11.94 22.59 -1.10
CA ASP A 112 -11.91 21.22 -1.66
C ASP A 112 -10.87 21.02 -2.79
N ALA A 113 -9.75 21.70 -2.68
CA ALA A 113 -8.68 21.69 -3.67
C ALA A 113 -7.28 21.68 -3.01
N PRO A 114 -6.91 20.58 -2.32
CA PRO A 114 -5.62 20.47 -1.64
C PRO A 114 -4.44 20.64 -2.61
N VAL A 115 -3.24 20.87 -2.09
CA VAL A 115 -2.01 20.79 -2.89
C VAL A 115 -1.83 19.34 -3.37
N THR A 116 -1.30 19.14 -4.58
CA THR A 116 -0.99 17.82 -5.17
C THR A 116 0.28 17.24 -4.53
N ILE A 117 0.20 16.95 -3.22
CA ILE A 117 1.37 16.63 -2.40
C ILE A 117 2.01 15.31 -2.84
N ARG A 118 1.20 14.26 -3.04
CA ARG A 118 1.66 12.92 -3.42
C ARG A 118 2.36 12.94 -4.79
N GLU A 119 1.76 13.60 -5.77
CA GLU A 119 2.35 13.69 -7.11
C GLU A 119 3.64 14.54 -7.12
N ASN A 120 3.69 15.62 -6.33
CA ASN A 120 4.89 16.44 -6.19
C ASN A 120 6.02 15.63 -5.52
N GLU A 121 5.70 14.83 -4.50
CA GLU A 121 6.64 13.91 -3.84
C GLU A 121 7.23 12.91 -4.83
N CYS A 122 6.38 12.25 -5.64
CA CYS A 122 6.81 11.35 -6.71
C CYS A 122 7.73 12.06 -7.72
N SER A 123 7.36 13.27 -8.13
CA SER A 123 8.14 14.04 -9.11
C SER A 123 9.53 14.44 -8.57
N ILE A 124 9.65 14.76 -7.28
CA ILE A 124 10.94 15.08 -6.64
C ILE A 124 11.87 13.88 -6.71
N ILE A 125 11.41 12.71 -6.30
CA ILE A 125 12.28 11.53 -6.25
C ILE A 125 12.63 11.00 -7.64
N GLU A 126 11.68 11.00 -8.59
CA GLU A 126 11.97 10.57 -9.95
C GLU A 126 12.97 11.50 -10.66
N LYS A 127 12.84 12.81 -10.42
CA LYS A 127 13.83 13.77 -10.91
C LYS A 127 15.19 13.55 -10.23
N ALA A 128 15.21 13.27 -8.93
CA ALA A 128 16.44 13.02 -8.20
C ALA A 128 17.21 11.80 -8.71
N PHE A 129 16.53 10.72 -9.08
CA PHE A 129 17.16 9.57 -9.73
C PHE A 129 17.65 9.91 -11.14
N ARG A 130 16.82 10.57 -11.93
CA ARG A 130 17.15 10.92 -13.32
C ARG A 130 18.35 11.86 -13.43
N GLU A 131 18.46 12.82 -12.53
CA GLU A 131 19.55 13.83 -12.52
C GLU A 131 20.74 13.43 -11.66
N GLY A 132 20.71 12.21 -11.08
CA GLY A 132 21.85 11.69 -10.32
C GLY A 132 22.04 12.31 -8.94
N PHE A 133 21.01 12.93 -8.34
CA PHE A 133 21.11 13.42 -6.94
C PHE A 133 21.10 12.24 -5.95
N VAL A 134 20.52 11.11 -6.34
CA VAL A 134 20.55 9.88 -5.56
C VAL A 134 21.85 9.15 -5.85
N GLN A 135 22.75 9.10 -4.87
CA GLN A 135 24.02 8.40 -4.97
C GLN A 135 24.18 7.45 -3.78
N PRO A 136 24.80 6.27 -3.97
CA PRO A 136 25.11 5.37 -2.87
C PRO A 136 26.00 6.06 -1.83
N LYS A 137 25.71 5.82 -0.56
CA LYS A 137 26.49 6.35 0.57
C LYS A 137 27.07 5.21 1.38
N HIS A 138 28.34 5.28 1.67
CA HIS A 138 29.02 4.34 2.54
C HIS A 138 29.14 4.90 3.94
N TYR A 139 28.85 4.05 4.92
CA TYR A 139 28.86 4.44 6.33
C TYR A 139 29.93 3.63 7.07
N GLU A 140 30.66 4.29 7.97
CA GLU A 140 31.63 3.63 8.84
C GLU A 140 30.93 2.61 9.73
N ARG A 141 31.47 1.38 9.82
CA ARG A 141 30.88 0.29 10.57
C ARG A 141 31.25 0.39 12.04
N ASN A 142 30.25 0.22 12.92
CA ASN A 142 30.40 0.25 14.38
C ASN A 142 30.71 -1.12 15.01
N GLY A 143 30.87 -2.17 14.16
CA GLY A 143 31.17 -3.54 14.59
C GLY A 143 29.97 -4.37 15.04
N ARG A 144 28.77 -3.81 15.16
CA ARG A 144 27.54 -4.52 15.53
C ARG A 144 26.77 -5.00 14.32
N ARG A 145 26.09 -6.14 14.47
CA ARG A 145 25.33 -6.82 13.42
C ARG A 145 23.85 -6.89 13.77
N VAL A 146 22.96 -6.55 12.84
CA VAL A 146 21.50 -6.61 13.01
C VAL A 146 20.88 -7.47 11.91
N ALA A 147 20.06 -8.46 12.30
CA ALA A 147 19.24 -9.25 11.41
C ALA A 147 17.84 -8.61 11.27
N ILE A 148 17.34 -8.53 10.03
CA ILE A 148 15.97 -8.10 9.74
C ILE A 148 15.27 -9.24 9.03
N ILE A 149 14.12 -9.68 9.54
CA ILE A 149 13.30 -10.75 8.97
C ILE A 149 12.11 -10.14 8.24
N GLY A 150 12.17 -10.17 6.91
CA GLY A 150 11.19 -9.59 6.01
C GLY A 150 11.70 -8.33 5.31
N ALA A 151 11.76 -8.38 3.98
CA ALA A 151 12.18 -7.28 3.09
C ALA A 151 11.00 -6.43 2.57
N GLY A 152 9.90 -6.35 3.32
CA GLY A 152 8.80 -5.41 3.06
C GLY A 152 9.15 -3.97 3.44
N PRO A 153 8.23 -2.98 3.24
CA PRO A 153 8.53 -1.57 3.47
C PRO A 153 9.02 -1.24 4.89
N ALA A 154 8.55 -1.96 5.91
CA ALA A 154 9.01 -1.78 7.28
C ALA A 154 10.45 -2.27 7.48
N GLY A 155 10.76 -3.48 7.00
CA GLY A 155 12.11 -4.06 7.07
C GLY A 155 13.12 -3.25 6.26
N LEU A 156 12.75 -2.84 5.03
CA LEU A 156 13.60 -1.97 4.20
C LEU A 156 13.90 -0.64 4.88
N SER A 157 12.90 -0.02 5.52
CA SER A 157 13.09 1.25 6.23
C SER A 157 13.99 1.07 7.47
N ALA A 158 13.79 0.00 8.24
CA ALA A 158 14.68 -0.34 9.34
C ALA A 158 16.12 -0.56 8.84
N ALA A 159 16.29 -1.29 7.72
CA ALA A 159 17.59 -1.56 7.12
C ALA A 159 18.34 -0.27 6.73
N VAL A 160 17.66 0.64 6.02
CA VAL A 160 18.26 1.94 5.64
C VAL A 160 18.68 2.72 6.88
N GLN A 161 17.81 2.81 7.89
CA GLN A 161 18.06 3.61 9.08
C GLN A 161 19.20 3.02 9.94
N LEU A 162 19.30 1.71 10.07
CA LEU A 162 20.37 1.03 10.80
C LEU A 162 21.70 1.09 10.03
N ASN A 163 21.66 0.88 8.71
CA ASN A 163 22.84 0.98 7.86
C ASN A 163 23.47 2.38 7.93
N ARG A 164 22.63 3.44 7.93
CA ARG A 164 23.07 4.84 8.10
C ARG A 164 23.76 5.12 9.45
N ARG A 165 23.43 4.32 10.48
CA ARG A 165 24.04 4.38 11.82
C ARG A 165 25.29 3.53 11.98
N GLY A 166 25.74 2.88 10.89
CA GLY A 166 26.96 2.09 10.86
C GLY A 166 26.79 0.62 11.26
N TYR A 167 25.56 0.15 11.48
CA TYR A 167 25.32 -1.28 11.73
C TYR A 167 25.53 -2.10 10.45
N ALA A 168 26.11 -3.32 10.61
CA ALA A 168 26.12 -4.30 9.55
C ALA A 168 24.73 -4.98 9.52
N VAL A 169 23.96 -4.72 8.45
CA VAL A 169 22.56 -5.16 8.34
C VAL A 169 22.45 -6.29 7.33
N THR A 170 21.86 -7.40 7.77
CA THR A 170 21.44 -8.51 6.89
C THR A 170 19.92 -8.62 6.91
N VAL A 171 19.29 -8.59 5.75
CA VAL A 171 17.84 -8.72 5.55
C VAL A 171 17.54 -10.09 4.96
N PHE A 172 16.75 -10.89 5.68
CA PHE A 172 16.28 -12.20 5.23
C PHE A 172 14.86 -12.09 4.69
N ASP A 173 14.60 -12.68 3.54
CA ASP A 173 13.24 -12.82 3.01
C ASP A 173 13.04 -14.19 2.36
N LYS A 174 11.85 -14.76 2.56
CA LYS A 174 11.48 -16.06 1.98
C LYS A 174 11.24 -16.02 0.46
N HIS A 175 11.06 -14.83 -0.09
CA HIS A 175 10.87 -14.64 -1.53
C HIS A 175 12.21 -14.36 -2.21
N SER A 176 12.23 -14.52 -3.54
CA SER A 176 13.41 -14.31 -4.39
C SER A 176 13.87 -12.86 -4.51
N ASP A 177 13.05 -11.91 -4.06
CA ASP A 177 13.31 -10.48 -4.20
C ASP A 177 12.73 -9.67 -3.04
N ALA A 178 13.33 -8.51 -2.78
CA ALA A 178 12.82 -7.55 -1.80
C ALA A 178 11.54 -6.83 -2.28
N GLY A 179 10.79 -6.34 -1.32
CA GLY A 179 9.63 -5.47 -1.52
C GLY A 179 8.38 -5.92 -0.75
N GLY A 180 8.29 -7.19 -0.34
CA GLY A 180 7.08 -7.71 0.31
C GLY A 180 5.83 -7.39 -0.53
N LEU A 181 4.78 -6.81 0.07
CA LEU A 181 3.57 -6.45 -0.67
C LEU A 181 3.76 -5.38 -1.76
N LEU A 182 4.82 -4.55 -1.71
CA LEU A 182 5.15 -3.64 -2.82
C LEU A 182 5.42 -4.41 -4.12
N ARG A 183 6.04 -5.58 -4.02
CA ARG A 183 6.36 -6.43 -5.16
C ARG A 183 5.30 -7.49 -5.41
N TYR A 184 4.87 -8.20 -4.36
CA TYR A 184 4.05 -9.40 -4.49
C TYR A 184 2.54 -9.15 -4.29
N GLY A 185 2.13 -7.99 -3.74
CA GLY A 185 0.73 -7.67 -3.51
C GLY A 185 0.19 -6.59 -4.45
N ILE A 186 0.84 -5.45 -4.48
CA ILE A 186 0.41 -4.28 -5.27
C ILE A 186 0.60 -4.57 -6.76
N PRO A 187 -0.41 -4.35 -7.61
CA PRO A 187 -0.28 -4.54 -9.05
C PRO A 187 0.78 -3.64 -9.70
N ASN A 188 1.42 -4.14 -10.76
CA ASN A 188 2.43 -3.38 -11.50
C ASN A 188 1.88 -2.06 -12.06
N PHE A 189 0.61 -2.01 -12.44
CA PHE A 189 -0.04 -0.80 -12.96
C PHE A 189 -0.26 0.32 -11.90
N LYS A 190 -0.01 0.03 -10.60
CA LYS A 190 0.04 1.04 -9.52
C LYS A 190 1.47 1.35 -9.08
N LEU A 191 2.36 0.36 -9.14
CA LEU A 191 3.77 0.48 -8.77
C LEU A 191 4.61 -0.46 -9.62
N ASP A 192 5.34 0.09 -10.57
CA ASP A 192 6.25 -0.68 -11.40
C ASP A 192 7.36 -1.32 -10.53
N LYS A 193 7.60 -2.61 -10.73
CA LYS A 193 8.56 -3.38 -9.92
C LYS A 193 10.00 -2.93 -10.15
N TYR A 194 10.28 -2.29 -11.27
CA TYR A 194 11.57 -1.61 -11.50
C TYR A 194 11.86 -0.57 -10.39
N VAL A 195 10.85 0.17 -9.94
CA VAL A 195 11.02 1.18 -8.88
C VAL A 195 11.49 0.53 -7.57
N VAL A 196 10.94 -0.64 -7.23
CA VAL A 196 11.36 -1.41 -6.05
C VAL A 196 12.78 -1.92 -6.24
N THR A 197 13.08 -2.53 -7.39
CA THR A 197 14.42 -3.06 -7.73
C THR A 197 15.48 -1.96 -7.71
N ARG A 198 15.18 -0.80 -8.28
CA ARG A 198 16.09 0.37 -8.27
C ARG A 198 16.49 0.76 -6.85
N ARG A 199 15.53 0.80 -5.93
CA ARG A 199 15.79 1.14 -4.52
C ARG A 199 16.59 0.06 -3.81
N THR A 200 16.25 -1.20 -3.98
CA THR A 200 16.97 -2.30 -3.31
C THR A 200 18.41 -2.42 -3.82
N ASN A 201 18.64 -2.21 -5.11
CA ASN A 201 20.00 -2.17 -5.68
C ASN A 201 20.83 -1.02 -5.06
N LEU A 202 20.23 0.14 -4.83
CA LEU A 202 20.90 1.25 -4.14
C LEU A 202 21.28 0.84 -2.70
N MET A 203 20.37 0.19 -1.98
CA MET A 203 20.63 -0.28 -0.61
C MET A 203 21.76 -1.32 -0.56
N GLN A 204 21.84 -2.23 -1.55
CA GLN A 204 22.93 -3.18 -1.68
C GLN A 204 24.27 -2.45 -1.92
N GLN A 205 24.29 -1.46 -2.81
CA GLN A 205 25.47 -0.63 -3.04
C GLN A 205 25.90 0.15 -1.78
N GLU A 206 24.96 0.52 -0.92
CA GLU A 206 25.22 1.15 0.37
C GLU A 206 25.68 0.15 1.47
N GLY A 207 25.71 -1.15 1.16
CA GLY A 207 26.23 -2.20 2.02
C GLY A 207 25.19 -2.91 2.90
N VAL A 208 23.91 -2.87 2.54
CA VAL A 208 22.89 -3.76 3.10
C VAL A 208 23.01 -5.12 2.42
N ASP A 209 23.14 -6.19 3.21
CA ASP A 209 23.17 -7.57 2.73
C ASP A 209 21.75 -8.13 2.66
N PHE A 210 21.38 -8.74 1.52
CA PHE A 210 20.08 -9.39 1.31
C PHE A 210 20.25 -10.89 1.10
N GLN A 211 19.55 -11.68 1.92
CA GLN A 211 19.49 -13.13 1.86
C GLN A 211 18.07 -13.53 1.44
N PHE A 212 17.87 -13.68 0.15
CA PHE A 212 16.60 -14.10 -0.45
C PHE A 212 16.41 -15.61 -0.43
N ASP A 213 15.21 -16.08 -0.76
CA ASP A 213 14.79 -17.50 -0.70
C ASP A 213 15.11 -18.15 0.65
N THR A 214 15.09 -17.34 1.72
CA THR A 214 15.49 -17.76 3.07
C THR A 214 14.36 -17.48 4.06
N GLU A 215 13.59 -18.51 4.40
CA GLU A 215 12.56 -18.45 5.42
C GLU A 215 13.16 -18.68 6.80
N ILE A 216 12.99 -17.74 7.71
CA ILE A 216 13.49 -17.82 9.09
C ILE A 216 12.38 -18.32 10.00
N ASP A 217 12.65 -19.40 10.74
CA ASP A 217 11.82 -19.82 11.86
C ASP A 217 11.96 -18.82 13.01
N LEU A 218 10.87 -18.15 13.37
CA LEU A 218 10.87 -17.13 14.43
C LEU A 218 11.11 -17.70 15.84
N ASN A 219 11.05 -19.02 16.01
CA ASN A 219 11.43 -19.69 17.24
C ASN A 219 12.94 -19.97 17.31
N HIS A 220 13.63 -19.94 16.17
CA HIS A 220 15.06 -20.24 16.03
C HIS A 220 15.74 -19.18 15.14
N LEU A 221 15.96 -18.01 15.73
CA LEU A 221 16.59 -16.90 15.01
C LEU A 221 18.04 -17.20 14.64
N PRO A 222 18.56 -16.70 13.51
CA PRO A 222 19.92 -16.95 13.05
C PRO A 222 20.95 -16.42 14.05
N GLU A 223 22.02 -17.17 14.28
CA GLU A 223 23.08 -16.80 15.23
C GLU A 223 24.01 -15.69 14.68
N GLY A 224 24.72 -15.05 15.59
CA GLY A 224 25.77 -14.08 15.25
C GLY A 224 25.28 -12.68 15.00
N PHE A 225 24.10 -12.32 15.47
CA PHE A 225 23.56 -10.95 15.44
C PHE A 225 23.35 -10.40 16.86
N ASP A 226 23.60 -9.11 17.04
CA ASP A 226 23.43 -8.43 18.32
C ASP A 226 21.96 -8.07 18.59
N ALA A 227 21.18 -7.81 17.51
CA ALA A 227 19.74 -7.56 17.59
C ALA A 227 19.00 -8.06 16.36
N TYR A 228 17.68 -8.20 16.50
CA TYR A 228 16.77 -8.73 15.47
C TYR A 228 15.55 -7.82 15.30
N VAL A 229 15.14 -7.63 14.05
CA VAL A 229 13.89 -6.93 13.70
C VAL A 229 12.98 -7.88 12.93
N ILE A 230 11.83 -8.21 13.49
CA ILE A 230 10.80 -9.02 12.82
C ILE A 230 9.86 -8.05 12.08
N ALA A 231 9.89 -8.08 10.76
CA ALA A 231 9.14 -7.22 9.84
C ALA A 231 8.45 -8.04 8.73
N ASN A 232 8.07 -9.29 9.03
CA ASN A 232 7.51 -10.26 8.09
C ASN A 232 6.02 -10.03 7.74
N GLY A 233 5.44 -8.94 8.21
CA GLY A 233 4.07 -8.52 7.88
C GLY A 233 2.97 -9.32 8.54
N THR A 234 1.82 -9.44 7.87
CA THR A 234 0.64 -10.20 8.29
C THR A 234 0.38 -11.32 7.26
N PRO A 235 0.94 -12.51 7.43
CA PRO A 235 0.88 -13.55 6.40
C PRO A 235 -0.51 -14.20 6.27
N THR A 236 -1.37 -14.09 7.29
CA THR A 236 -2.65 -14.81 7.33
C THR A 236 -3.79 -13.93 6.85
N ALA A 237 -4.36 -14.25 5.69
CA ALA A 237 -5.59 -13.63 5.20
C ALA A 237 -6.81 -14.07 6.01
N ARG A 238 -7.82 -13.19 6.10
CA ARG A 238 -9.14 -13.57 6.63
C ARG A 238 -9.82 -14.51 5.64
N ASP A 239 -10.42 -15.57 6.15
CA ASP A 239 -11.10 -16.59 5.35
C ASP A 239 -12.60 -16.65 5.67
N LEU A 240 -13.38 -17.17 4.73
CA LEU A 240 -14.80 -17.51 4.88
C LEU A 240 -14.92 -19.02 5.08
N LYS A 241 -15.22 -19.45 6.31
CA LYS A 241 -15.46 -20.86 6.64
C LYS A 241 -16.91 -21.21 6.38
N ILE A 242 -17.32 -21.20 5.12
CA ILE A 242 -18.67 -21.51 4.65
C ILE A 242 -18.66 -22.70 3.69
N GLU A 243 -19.84 -23.28 3.43
CA GLU A 243 -20.00 -24.41 2.49
C GLU A 243 -19.46 -24.04 1.11
N GLY A 244 -18.77 -24.98 0.47
CA GLY A 244 -18.20 -24.81 -0.87
C GLY A 244 -16.86 -24.06 -0.91
N ARG A 245 -16.23 -23.76 0.25
CA ARG A 245 -14.95 -23.02 0.30
C ARG A 245 -13.84 -23.67 -0.54
N ASP A 246 -13.85 -24.98 -0.68
CA ASP A 246 -12.83 -25.76 -1.39
C ASP A 246 -13.12 -25.93 -2.89
N LEU A 247 -14.17 -25.32 -3.43
CA LEU A 247 -14.48 -25.35 -4.85
C LEU A 247 -13.36 -24.70 -5.67
N LYS A 248 -13.09 -25.27 -6.84
CA LYS A 248 -12.19 -24.66 -7.83
C LYS A 248 -12.77 -23.33 -8.30
N GLY A 249 -11.99 -22.27 -8.20
CA GLY A 249 -12.43 -20.92 -8.53
C GLY A 249 -12.53 -19.99 -7.32
N VAL A 250 -12.35 -20.48 -6.07
CA VAL A 250 -12.34 -19.66 -4.86
C VAL A 250 -10.91 -19.47 -4.38
N TYR A 251 -10.39 -18.23 -4.49
CA TYR A 251 -9.00 -17.89 -4.19
C TYR A 251 -8.90 -16.73 -3.20
N PHE A 252 -7.81 -16.67 -2.46
CA PHE A 252 -7.42 -15.43 -1.78
C PHE A 252 -6.92 -14.39 -2.79
N ALA A 253 -7.23 -13.14 -2.56
CA ALA A 253 -6.81 -12.03 -3.41
C ALA A 253 -5.29 -12.02 -3.70
N LEU A 254 -4.45 -12.24 -2.67
CA LEU A 254 -3.01 -12.26 -2.86
C LEU A 254 -2.50 -13.39 -3.77
N GLN A 255 -3.24 -14.50 -3.91
CA GLN A 255 -2.82 -15.58 -4.80
C GLN A 255 -2.79 -15.12 -6.27
N ILE A 256 -3.85 -14.46 -6.74
CA ILE A 256 -3.88 -13.94 -8.11
C ILE A 256 -2.95 -12.73 -8.29
N LEU A 257 -2.89 -11.83 -7.29
CA LEU A 257 -2.05 -10.62 -7.37
C LEU A 257 -0.56 -10.98 -7.41
N SER A 258 -0.11 -11.86 -6.51
CA SER A 258 1.28 -12.30 -6.48
C SER A 258 1.64 -13.06 -7.74
N GLN A 259 0.80 -14.01 -8.16
CA GLN A 259 1.07 -14.79 -9.36
C GLN A 259 1.13 -13.90 -10.61
N GLN A 260 0.25 -12.88 -10.72
CA GLN A 260 0.31 -11.95 -11.85
C GLN A 260 1.60 -11.14 -11.85
N ASN A 261 2.05 -10.64 -10.69
CA ASN A 261 3.31 -9.90 -10.60
C ASN A 261 4.53 -10.79 -10.92
N GLU A 262 4.54 -12.04 -10.43
CA GLU A 262 5.59 -13.01 -10.74
C GLU A 262 5.62 -13.37 -12.24
N ARG A 263 4.45 -13.50 -12.88
CA ARG A 263 4.37 -13.70 -14.34
C ARG A 263 4.94 -12.52 -15.13
N LEU A 264 4.68 -11.29 -14.69
CA LEU A 264 5.28 -10.09 -15.29
C LEU A 264 6.80 -10.05 -15.08
N ALA A 265 7.29 -10.64 -13.99
CA ALA A 265 8.72 -10.82 -13.75
C ALA A 265 9.34 -12.00 -14.54
N GLY A 266 8.55 -12.70 -15.38
CA GLY A 266 9.02 -13.79 -16.24
C GLY A 266 8.88 -15.20 -15.69
N LYS A 267 8.34 -15.37 -14.46
CA LYS A 267 8.08 -16.69 -13.87
C LYS A 267 6.98 -17.41 -14.65
N GLN A 268 7.24 -18.65 -15.02
CA GLN A 268 6.29 -19.53 -15.70
C GLN A 268 5.53 -20.38 -14.67
N PHE A 269 4.25 -20.60 -14.92
CA PHE A 269 3.39 -21.48 -14.14
C PHE A 269 2.77 -22.53 -15.06
N ALA A 270 2.58 -23.73 -14.57
CA ALA A 270 1.82 -24.75 -15.30
C ALA A 270 0.36 -24.26 -15.52
N GLU A 271 -0.28 -24.68 -16.58
CA GLU A 271 -1.65 -24.27 -16.90
C GLU A 271 -2.62 -24.60 -15.75
N SER A 272 -2.44 -25.77 -15.11
CA SER A 272 -3.22 -26.21 -13.96
C SER A 272 -3.05 -25.36 -12.69
N GLU A 273 -1.94 -24.62 -12.57
CA GLU A 273 -1.59 -23.76 -11.45
C GLU A 273 -1.89 -22.29 -11.73
N THR A 274 -2.15 -21.96 -12.99
CA THR A 274 -2.37 -20.58 -13.42
C THR A 274 -3.73 -20.08 -12.99
N ILE A 275 -3.74 -19.06 -12.13
CA ILE A 275 -4.96 -18.34 -11.73
C ILE A 275 -5.18 -17.21 -12.74
N THR A 276 -6.30 -17.29 -13.48
CA THR A 276 -6.64 -16.28 -14.48
C THR A 276 -8.12 -15.98 -14.50
N ALA A 277 -8.45 -14.69 -14.62
CA ALA A 277 -9.80 -14.18 -14.78
C ALA A 277 -10.27 -14.17 -16.25
N LYS A 278 -9.41 -14.57 -17.20
CA LYS A 278 -9.74 -14.55 -18.64
C LYS A 278 -11.01 -15.33 -18.92
N GLY A 279 -12.00 -14.65 -19.52
CA GLY A 279 -13.27 -15.23 -19.92
C GLY A 279 -14.19 -15.60 -18.75
N LYS A 280 -13.93 -15.14 -17.52
CA LYS A 280 -14.70 -15.45 -16.32
C LYS A 280 -15.52 -14.26 -15.83
N ARG A 281 -16.65 -14.58 -15.18
CA ARG A 281 -17.38 -13.65 -14.31
C ARG A 281 -16.72 -13.72 -12.94
N VAL A 282 -16.24 -12.60 -12.43
CA VAL A 282 -15.47 -12.54 -11.18
C VAL A 282 -16.28 -11.83 -10.10
N LEU A 283 -16.37 -12.44 -8.93
CA LEU A 283 -16.88 -11.81 -7.70
C LEU A 283 -15.72 -11.51 -6.74
N VAL A 284 -15.55 -10.25 -6.37
CA VAL A 284 -14.59 -9.79 -5.37
C VAL A 284 -15.33 -9.55 -4.05
N ILE A 285 -14.93 -10.24 -2.99
CA ILE A 285 -15.52 -10.09 -1.65
C ILE A 285 -14.60 -9.22 -0.80
N GLY A 286 -15.04 -7.99 -0.51
CA GLY A 286 -14.34 -6.96 0.25
C GLY A 286 -14.13 -5.67 -0.51
N GLY A 287 -14.43 -4.53 0.14
CA GLY A 287 -14.45 -3.18 -0.45
C GLY A 287 -13.15 -2.37 -0.33
N GLY A 288 -12.07 -2.96 0.20
CA GLY A 288 -10.79 -2.28 0.44
C GLY A 288 -9.88 -2.16 -0.79
N ASP A 289 -8.67 -1.62 -0.56
CA ASP A 289 -7.68 -1.41 -1.63
C ASP A 289 -7.25 -2.73 -2.31
N THR A 290 -7.15 -3.83 -1.56
CA THR A 290 -6.87 -5.17 -2.12
C THR A 290 -7.96 -5.63 -3.08
N GLY A 291 -9.25 -5.38 -2.76
CA GLY A 291 -10.37 -5.66 -3.67
C GLY A 291 -10.26 -4.83 -4.96
N SER A 292 -9.94 -3.55 -4.83
CA SER A 292 -9.68 -2.67 -5.98
C SER A 292 -8.52 -3.19 -6.87
N ASP A 293 -7.46 -3.70 -6.26
CA ASP A 293 -6.32 -4.28 -6.98
C ASP A 293 -6.71 -5.53 -7.76
N CYS A 294 -7.57 -6.37 -7.18
CA CYS A 294 -8.16 -7.51 -7.87
C CYS A 294 -9.00 -7.09 -9.08
N ILE A 295 -9.86 -6.08 -8.94
CA ILE A 295 -10.71 -5.57 -10.03
C ILE A 295 -9.86 -5.18 -11.22
N GLY A 296 -8.87 -4.30 -11.03
CA GLY A 296 -8.02 -3.83 -12.13
C GLY A 296 -7.16 -4.94 -12.75
N THR A 297 -6.74 -5.93 -11.95
CA THR A 297 -6.01 -7.10 -12.44
C THR A 297 -6.91 -7.99 -13.29
N CYS A 298 -8.15 -8.24 -12.86
CA CYS A 298 -9.12 -9.06 -13.61
C CYS A 298 -9.50 -8.45 -14.95
N HIS A 299 -9.68 -7.14 -15.02
CA HIS A 299 -9.95 -6.45 -16.30
C HIS A 299 -8.78 -6.66 -17.28
N ARG A 300 -7.54 -6.45 -16.83
CA ARG A 300 -6.33 -6.66 -17.65
C ARG A 300 -6.12 -8.11 -18.07
N GLN A 301 -6.62 -9.06 -17.29
CA GLN A 301 -6.62 -10.46 -17.68
C GLN A 301 -7.76 -10.84 -18.63
N GLY A 302 -8.72 -9.94 -18.92
CA GLY A 302 -9.84 -10.18 -19.81
C GLY A 302 -11.03 -10.89 -19.15
N ALA A 303 -11.39 -10.50 -17.93
CA ALA A 303 -12.64 -10.91 -17.28
C ALA A 303 -13.86 -10.46 -18.11
N VAL A 304 -14.92 -11.27 -18.13
CA VAL A 304 -16.19 -10.93 -18.78
C VAL A 304 -16.95 -9.87 -17.98
N SER A 305 -16.94 -10.02 -16.67
CA SER A 305 -17.52 -9.06 -15.73
C SER A 305 -16.82 -9.15 -14.37
N VAL A 306 -16.85 -8.03 -13.64
CA VAL A 306 -16.36 -7.99 -12.26
C VAL A 306 -17.42 -7.34 -11.40
N THR A 307 -17.84 -8.05 -10.35
CA THR A 307 -18.75 -7.55 -9.31
C THR A 307 -17.98 -7.51 -7.99
N GLN A 308 -18.13 -6.44 -7.22
CA GLN A 308 -17.58 -6.32 -5.86
C GLN A 308 -18.71 -6.24 -4.85
N ILE A 309 -18.63 -7.04 -3.80
CA ILE A 309 -19.55 -6.96 -2.65
C ILE A 309 -18.81 -6.56 -1.38
N GLU A 310 -19.51 -5.80 -0.55
CA GLU A 310 -19.04 -5.35 0.76
C GLU A 310 -20.13 -5.57 1.81
N ILE A 311 -19.74 -6.11 2.96
CA ILE A 311 -20.66 -6.36 4.08
C ILE A 311 -21.09 -5.05 4.75
N MET A 312 -20.25 -4.03 4.71
CA MET A 312 -20.53 -2.73 5.32
C MET A 312 -21.49 -1.90 4.46
N PRO A 313 -22.19 -0.93 5.04
CA PRO A 313 -23.00 0.02 4.28
C PRO A 313 -22.16 0.84 3.32
N LYS A 314 -22.79 1.31 2.24
CA LYS A 314 -22.16 2.22 1.29
C LYS A 314 -21.70 3.49 2.01
N PRO A 315 -20.40 3.83 1.96
CA PRO A 315 -19.92 5.08 2.56
C PRO A 315 -20.56 6.31 1.90
N PRO A 316 -20.72 7.42 2.65
CA PRO A 316 -21.24 8.66 2.07
C PRO A 316 -20.31 9.20 0.97
N VAL A 317 -20.88 9.96 0.04
CA VAL A 317 -20.13 10.67 -1.01
C VAL A 317 -19.76 12.07 -0.48
N GLY A 318 -18.51 12.48 -0.73
CA GLY A 318 -18.02 13.80 -0.34
C GLY A 318 -17.58 13.90 1.12
N SER A 319 -18.39 14.46 2.01
CA SER A 319 -18.05 14.63 3.42
C SER A 319 -18.75 13.60 4.32
N ASN A 320 -18.12 13.29 5.45
CA ASN A 320 -18.71 12.45 6.49
C ASN A 320 -18.60 13.16 7.86
N PRO A 321 -19.73 13.55 8.47
CA PRO A 321 -19.73 14.21 9.78
C PRO A 321 -19.12 13.37 10.91
N ALA A 322 -19.11 12.04 10.78
CA ALA A 322 -18.50 11.15 11.78
C ALA A 322 -16.96 11.16 11.73
N THR A 323 -16.38 11.66 10.63
CA THR A 323 -14.93 11.80 10.45
C THR A 323 -14.61 13.20 9.89
N PRO A 324 -14.83 14.26 10.71
CA PRO A 324 -14.63 15.64 10.26
C PRO A 324 -13.16 15.95 10.01
N TRP A 325 -12.92 16.92 9.12
CA TRP A 325 -11.56 17.45 8.96
C TRP A 325 -10.97 17.89 10.31
N PRO A 326 -9.69 17.67 10.60
CA PRO A 326 -8.63 17.16 9.72
C PRO A 326 -8.45 15.63 9.72
N GLN A 327 -9.40 14.88 10.24
CA GLN A 327 -9.34 13.42 10.27
C GLN A 327 -9.40 12.83 8.86
N TRP A 328 -8.91 11.59 8.73
CA TRP A 328 -9.07 10.82 7.50
C TRP A 328 -10.55 10.54 7.23
N PRO A 329 -11.11 11.01 6.11
CA PRO A 329 -12.54 10.85 5.84
C PRO A 329 -12.89 9.41 5.47
N VAL A 330 -13.91 8.86 6.15
CA VAL A 330 -14.53 7.58 5.77
C VAL A 330 -15.64 7.88 4.75
N VAL A 331 -15.27 7.97 3.48
CA VAL A 331 -16.15 8.29 2.36
C VAL A 331 -15.99 7.28 1.23
N LEU A 332 -16.95 7.24 0.33
CA LEU A 332 -16.87 6.38 -0.86
C LEU A 332 -15.64 6.74 -1.70
N LYS A 333 -14.74 5.79 -1.83
CA LYS A 333 -13.58 5.90 -2.71
C LYS A 333 -13.87 5.21 -4.03
N THR A 334 -13.58 5.89 -5.12
CA THR A 334 -13.54 5.32 -6.47
C THR A 334 -12.10 5.38 -6.94
N THR A 335 -11.51 4.24 -7.24
CA THR A 335 -10.14 4.12 -7.73
C THR A 335 -10.15 3.97 -9.24
N THR A 336 -8.98 4.09 -9.87
CA THR A 336 -8.81 3.84 -11.31
C THR A 336 -9.32 2.47 -11.74
N SER A 337 -9.15 1.44 -10.88
CA SER A 337 -9.68 0.10 -11.16
C SER A 337 -11.20 0.04 -11.16
N HIS A 338 -11.88 0.80 -10.30
CA HIS A 338 -13.35 0.89 -10.33
C HIS A 338 -13.86 1.62 -11.57
N GLU A 339 -13.12 2.64 -12.05
CA GLU A 339 -13.45 3.38 -13.28
C GLU A 339 -13.36 2.50 -14.54
N GLU A 340 -12.51 1.46 -14.49
CA GLU A 340 -12.32 0.48 -15.56
C GLU A 340 -13.54 -0.43 -15.78
N GLY A 341 -14.51 -0.40 -14.85
CA GLY A 341 -15.77 -1.11 -14.91
C GLY A 341 -15.92 -2.12 -13.77
N CYS A 342 -16.87 -1.87 -12.87
CA CYS A 342 -17.17 -2.80 -11.79
C CYS A 342 -18.55 -2.50 -11.22
N GLU A 343 -19.41 -3.51 -11.12
CA GLU A 343 -20.59 -3.39 -10.30
C GLU A 343 -20.21 -3.47 -8.83
N ARG A 344 -20.63 -2.50 -8.03
CA ARG A 344 -20.33 -2.42 -6.59
C ARG A 344 -21.61 -2.51 -5.79
N ARG A 345 -21.65 -3.45 -4.84
CA ARG A 345 -22.82 -3.71 -3.99
C ARG A 345 -22.40 -3.74 -2.52
N TRP A 346 -23.27 -3.25 -1.65
CA TRP A 346 -23.03 -3.10 -0.22
C TRP A 346 -24.10 -3.81 0.60
N CYS A 347 -23.85 -3.98 1.90
CA CYS A 347 -24.73 -4.69 2.82
C CYS A 347 -25.03 -6.14 2.38
N LEU A 348 -24.02 -6.84 1.86
CA LEU A 348 -24.15 -8.24 1.44
C LEU A 348 -23.15 -9.12 2.17
N THR A 349 -23.62 -10.21 2.77
CA THR A 349 -22.78 -11.29 3.30
C THR A 349 -22.88 -12.53 2.43
N SER A 350 -21.84 -13.35 2.41
CA SER A 350 -21.83 -14.64 1.66
C SER A 350 -22.21 -15.78 2.57
N ASN A 351 -23.20 -16.61 2.17
CA ASN A 351 -23.70 -17.74 2.93
C ASN A 351 -23.05 -19.07 2.51
N ARG A 352 -22.89 -19.28 1.20
CA ARG A 352 -22.25 -20.49 0.66
C ARG A 352 -21.77 -20.26 -0.77
N PHE A 353 -20.77 -21.01 -1.18
CA PHE A 353 -20.33 -21.12 -2.57
C PHE A 353 -21.06 -22.29 -3.23
N ILE A 354 -21.54 -22.07 -4.47
CA ILE A 354 -22.31 -23.04 -5.23
C ILE A 354 -21.43 -23.62 -6.32
N GLY A 355 -21.32 -24.93 -6.39
CA GLY A 355 -20.51 -25.62 -7.36
C GLY A 355 -21.30 -26.55 -8.26
N ASN A 356 -20.70 -26.92 -9.40
CA ASN A 356 -21.23 -27.98 -10.29
C ASN A 356 -20.75 -29.38 -9.85
N ALA A 357 -21.19 -30.41 -10.55
CA ALA A 357 -20.83 -31.81 -10.28
C ALA A 357 -19.30 -32.08 -10.44
N LYS A 358 -18.52 -31.16 -11.06
CA LYS A 358 -17.06 -31.26 -11.22
C LYS A 358 -16.30 -30.57 -10.10
N GLY A 359 -17.01 -30.01 -9.11
CA GLY A 359 -16.39 -29.21 -8.04
C GLY A 359 -15.88 -27.83 -8.48
N GLU A 360 -16.43 -27.26 -9.56
CA GLU A 360 -16.10 -25.93 -10.05
C GLU A 360 -17.17 -24.94 -9.60
N LEU A 361 -16.74 -23.74 -9.19
CA LEU A 361 -17.61 -22.65 -8.76
C LEU A 361 -18.55 -22.22 -9.91
N THR A 362 -19.82 -22.00 -9.59
CA THR A 362 -20.84 -21.47 -10.52
C THR A 362 -21.57 -20.25 -9.98
N GLY A 363 -21.48 -19.99 -8.67
CA GLY A 363 -22.11 -18.83 -8.05
C GLY A 363 -21.89 -18.77 -6.54
N VAL A 364 -22.38 -17.71 -5.94
CA VAL A 364 -22.36 -17.47 -4.48
C VAL A 364 -23.76 -17.09 -4.03
N GLU A 365 -24.29 -17.81 -3.06
CA GLU A 365 -25.50 -17.37 -2.34
C GLU A 365 -25.10 -16.26 -1.37
N VAL A 366 -25.65 -15.07 -1.57
CA VAL A 366 -25.48 -13.92 -0.69
C VAL A 366 -26.78 -13.58 0.00
N GLU A 367 -26.66 -12.92 1.16
CA GLU A 367 -27.81 -12.44 1.94
C GLU A 367 -27.61 -10.98 2.31
N GLU A 368 -28.70 -10.22 2.21
CA GLU A 368 -28.71 -8.82 2.59
C GLU A 368 -28.59 -8.68 4.11
N VAL A 369 -27.80 -7.69 4.54
CA VAL A 369 -27.60 -7.38 5.96
C VAL A 369 -28.04 -5.96 6.28
N GLU A 370 -28.64 -5.80 7.46
CA GLU A 370 -28.99 -4.52 8.06
C GLU A 370 -28.03 -4.21 9.23
N TRP A 371 -27.54 -3.00 9.30
CA TRP A 371 -26.69 -2.55 10.38
C TRP A 371 -27.48 -1.70 11.37
N LEU A 372 -27.75 -2.26 12.53
CA LEU A 372 -28.47 -1.58 13.60
C LEU A 372 -27.51 -0.72 14.42
N PRO A 373 -27.91 0.53 14.78
CA PRO A 373 -27.12 1.37 15.69
C PRO A 373 -26.87 0.63 17.01
N ALA A 374 -25.67 0.79 17.54
CA ALA A 374 -25.36 0.22 18.85
C ALA A 374 -26.12 0.95 19.95
N PRO A 375 -26.64 0.25 20.97
CA PRO A 375 -27.06 0.89 22.22
C PRO A 375 -25.83 1.59 22.86
N GLU A 376 -25.96 2.84 23.23
CA GLU A 376 -25.02 3.61 24.07
C GLU A 376 -23.52 3.51 23.63
N GLY A 377 -23.18 3.88 22.37
CA GLY A 377 -21.78 4.05 21.95
C GLY A 377 -20.99 2.77 21.70
N GLY A 378 -21.63 1.62 21.64
CA GLY A 378 -21.03 0.35 21.25
C GLY A 378 -20.78 0.22 19.73
N ARG A 379 -20.44 -0.98 19.26
CA ARG A 379 -20.29 -1.26 17.83
C ARG A 379 -21.67 -1.55 17.20
N PRO A 380 -21.95 -1.06 15.97
CA PRO A 380 -23.15 -1.46 15.22
C PRO A 380 -23.30 -2.98 15.15
N GLN A 381 -24.52 -3.47 15.22
CA GLN A 381 -24.82 -4.89 15.16
C GLN A 381 -25.36 -5.26 13.78
N MET A 382 -24.79 -6.31 13.20
CA MET A 382 -25.26 -6.87 11.94
C MET A 382 -26.45 -7.78 12.17
N LYS A 383 -27.49 -7.62 11.36
CA LYS A 383 -28.68 -8.45 11.33
C LYS A 383 -28.92 -8.95 9.91
N LEU A 384 -29.17 -10.25 9.76
CA LEU A 384 -29.59 -10.86 8.51
C LEU A 384 -31.05 -10.48 8.22
N THR A 385 -31.35 -10.06 6.98
CA THR A 385 -32.72 -9.68 6.59
C THR A 385 -33.56 -10.87 6.13
N GLY A 386 -32.93 -11.98 5.75
CA GLY A 386 -33.56 -13.14 5.12
C GLY A 386 -33.69 -13.02 3.61
N ASN A 387 -33.37 -11.88 3.01
CA ASN A 387 -33.38 -11.68 1.57
C ASN A 387 -32.11 -12.29 0.96
N LYS A 388 -32.29 -13.40 0.23
CA LYS A 388 -31.18 -14.14 -0.39
C LYS A 388 -31.26 -14.07 -1.90
N GLU A 389 -30.10 -14.06 -2.51
CA GLU A 389 -29.96 -14.18 -3.97
C GLU A 389 -28.69 -14.96 -4.33
N VAL A 390 -28.60 -15.40 -5.58
CA VAL A 390 -27.40 -16.04 -6.10
C VAL A 390 -26.73 -15.09 -7.10
N ILE A 391 -25.48 -14.75 -6.83
CA ILE A 391 -24.62 -14.05 -7.78
C ILE A 391 -23.88 -15.10 -8.59
N GLU A 392 -24.19 -15.21 -9.86
CA GLU A 392 -23.50 -16.13 -10.77
C GLU A 392 -22.07 -15.66 -11.02
N CYS A 393 -21.11 -16.52 -10.77
CA CYS A 393 -19.69 -16.23 -11.00
C CYS A 393 -18.89 -17.52 -11.19
N ASP A 394 -17.78 -17.40 -11.92
CA ASP A 394 -16.86 -18.49 -12.23
C ASP A 394 -15.56 -18.39 -11.42
N MET A 395 -15.37 -17.28 -10.72
CA MET A 395 -14.23 -17.00 -9.84
C MET A 395 -14.64 -16.10 -8.69
N VAL A 396 -14.16 -16.44 -7.48
CA VAL A 396 -14.27 -15.59 -6.28
C VAL A 396 -12.88 -15.22 -5.79
N LEU A 397 -12.71 -13.95 -5.45
CA LEU A 397 -11.48 -13.40 -4.85
C LEU A 397 -11.79 -12.86 -3.46
N LEU A 398 -11.22 -13.51 -2.43
CA LEU A 398 -11.38 -13.10 -1.03
C LEU A 398 -10.41 -11.98 -0.68
N ALA A 399 -10.92 -10.76 -0.57
CA ALA A 399 -10.18 -9.52 -0.32
C ALA A 399 -10.59 -8.86 1.02
N MET A 400 -10.83 -9.66 2.05
CA MET A 400 -11.41 -9.24 3.34
C MET A 400 -10.38 -8.78 4.37
N GLY A 401 -9.13 -8.52 3.95
CA GLY A 401 -8.02 -8.11 4.83
C GLY A 401 -7.33 -9.30 5.52
N PHE A 402 -6.54 -8.98 6.55
CA PHE A 402 -5.62 -9.91 7.19
C PHE A 402 -5.87 -9.99 8.70
N LEU A 403 -5.44 -11.09 9.29
CA LEU A 403 -5.42 -11.26 10.75
C LEU A 403 -4.13 -10.65 11.31
N LYS A 404 -4.24 -9.95 12.43
CA LYS A 404 -3.05 -9.48 13.14
C LYS A 404 -2.25 -10.70 13.62
N PRO A 405 -0.92 -10.76 13.40
CA PRO A 405 -0.11 -11.84 13.91
C PRO A 405 -0.09 -11.85 15.44
N GLU A 406 -0.07 -13.05 16.02
CA GLU A 406 0.26 -13.27 17.42
C GLU A 406 1.74 -13.61 17.51
N HIS A 407 2.43 -13.07 18.51
CA HIS A 407 3.83 -13.30 18.72
C HIS A 407 4.06 -13.85 20.14
N PRO A 408 5.02 -14.78 20.31
CA PRO A 408 5.47 -15.17 21.65
C PRO A 408 6.21 -13.99 22.32
N GLN A 409 6.54 -14.15 23.58
CA GLN A 409 7.44 -13.22 24.24
C GLN A 409 8.87 -13.50 23.75
N TYR A 410 9.43 -12.54 23.06
CA TYR A 410 10.81 -12.60 22.55
C TYR A 410 11.84 -12.13 23.58
N ALA A 411 13.10 -12.43 23.33
CA ALA A 411 14.25 -11.88 24.07
C ALA A 411 14.32 -10.34 23.92
N PRO A 412 14.98 -9.63 24.86
CA PRO A 412 15.03 -8.16 24.85
C PRO A 412 15.67 -7.53 23.61
N ASN A 413 16.50 -8.27 22.88
CA ASN A 413 17.15 -7.83 21.64
C ASN A 413 16.33 -8.12 20.37
N VAL A 414 15.05 -8.52 20.49
CA VAL A 414 14.15 -8.79 19.36
C VAL A 414 13.03 -7.77 19.32
N PHE A 415 12.88 -7.10 18.21
CA PHE A 415 11.95 -5.99 18.00
C PHE A 415 10.97 -6.31 16.88
N LEU A 416 9.75 -5.75 16.96
CA LEU A 416 8.70 -5.92 15.94
C LEU A 416 8.50 -4.63 15.17
N ALA A 417 8.31 -4.71 13.84
CA ALA A 417 8.04 -3.56 12.98
C ALA A 417 6.92 -3.80 11.97
N GLY A 418 6.27 -2.72 11.55
CA GLY A 418 5.23 -2.72 10.52
C GLY A 418 4.02 -3.55 10.91
N ASP A 419 3.45 -4.24 9.92
CA ASP A 419 2.22 -5.01 10.09
C ASP A 419 2.41 -6.23 11.01
N ALA A 420 3.64 -6.72 11.17
CA ALA A 420 3.96 -7.72 12.19
C ALA A 420 3.65 -7.21 13.61
N LYS A 421 3.93 -5.92 13.90
CA LYS A 421 3.67 -5.28 15.20
C LYS A 421 2.19 -4.91 15.37
N SER A 422 1.60 -4.27 14.38
CA SER A 422 0.32 -3.56 14.53
C SER A 422 -0.86 -4.18 13.76
N GLY A 423 -0.64 -5.17 12.91
CA GLY A 423 -1.59 -5.66 11.92
C GLY A 423 -1.52 -4.83 10.64
N ALA A 424 -2.28 -5.27 9.61
CA ALA A 424 -2.27 -4.66 8.28
C ALA A 424 -2.55 -3.15 8.32
N SER A 425 -1.69 -2.38 7.63
CA SER A 425 -1.73 -0.93 7.67
C SER A 425 -1.29 -0.30 6.33
N LEU A 426 -1.14 1.02 6.31
CA LEU A 426 -0.68 1.76 5.14
C LEU A 426 0.84 1.66 4.97
N VAL A 427 1.33 1.69 3.73
CA VAL A 427 2.78 1.70 3.41
C VAL A 427 3.53 2.76 4.20
N VAL A 428 2.98 3.97 4.32
CA VAL A 428 3.59 5.08 5.06
C VAL A 428 3.73 4.78 6.56
N ARG A 429 2.80 4.03 7.16
CA ARG A 429 2.87 3.56 8.55
C ARG A 429 3.90 2.45 8.72
N ALA A 430 3.99 1.54 7.75
CA ALA A 430 5.02 0.51 7.76
C ALA A 430 6.44 1.12 7.70
N ILE A 431 6.67 2.12 6.83
CA ILE A 431 7.93 2.86 6.76
C ILE A 431 8.20 3.59 8.08
N ALA A 432 7.22 4.29 8.66
CA ALA A 432 7.36 4.97 9.94
C ALA A 432 7.75 3.99 11.07
N SER A 433 7.10 2.82 11.13
CA SER A 433 7.42 1.77 12.10
C SER A 433 8.84 1.22 11.93
N GLY A 434 9.33 1.09 10.69
CA GLY A 434 10.71 0.71 10.40
C GLY A 434 11.72 1.74 10.90
N ARG A 435 11.42 3.03 10.76
CA ARG A 435 12.25 4.12 11.31
C ARG A 435 12.27 4.11 12.84
N GLU A 436 11.10 3.93 13.45
CA GLU A 436 10.94 3.87 14.91
C GLU A 436 11.72 2.68 15.49
N VAL A 437 11.56 1.49 14.93
CA VAL A 437 12.26 0.30 15.42
C VAL A 437 13.77 0.42 15.26
N ALA A 438 14.26 1.05 14.20
CA ALA A 438 15.69 1.29 14.04
C ALA A 438 16.26 2.20 15.14
N GLN A 439 15.47 3.17 15.63
CA GLN A 439 15.86 3.97 16.78
C GLN A 439 15.88 3.13 18.07
N GLN A 440 14.88 2.30 18.30
CA GLN A 440 14.82 1.41 19.48
C GLN A 440 16.01 0.43 19.51
N VAL A 441 16.38 -0.14 18.36
CA VAL A 441 17.56 -1.01 18.23
C VAL A 441 18.84 -0.24 18.52
N ASP A 442 18.99 0.97 18.01
CA ASP A 442 20.15 1.83 18.24
C ASP A 442 20.30 2.20 19.72
N GLU A 443 19.18 2.54 20.38
CA GLU A 443 19.15 2.82 21.82
C GLU A 443 19.53 1.57 22.66
N TYR A 444 19.04 0.41 22.29
CA TYR A 444 19.36 -0.84 22.96
C TYR A 444 20.84 -1.23 22.82
N LEU A 445 21.39 -1.12 21.61
CA LEU A 445 22.78 -1.54 21.35
C LEU A 445 23.84 -0.55 21.85
N LYS A 446 23.45 0.65 22.30
CA LYS A 446 24.33 1.65 22.94
C LYS A 446 24.38 1.56 24.45
N GLN A 447 23.53 0.74 25.06
CA GLN A 447 23.58 0.44 26.50
C GLN A 447 24.73 -0.52 26.81
#